data_2f4fcee34846c05511a5a0d099948153
#
_entry.id   2f4fcee34846c05511a5a0d099948153
#
_cell.length_a   1.000
_cell.length_b   1.000
_cell.length_c   1.000
_cell.angle_alpha   90.00
_cell.angle_beta   90.00
_cell.angle_gamma   90.00
#
_symmetry.space_group_name_H-M   'P 1'
#
loop_
_entity.id
_entity.type
_entity.pdbx_description
1 polymer ?
#
loop_
_entity_poly.entity_id
_entity_poly.type
_entity_poly.pdbx_seq_one_letter_code
_entity_poly.pdbx_strand_id
1 'polypeptide(L)' 'MKYIVSAIEDGTIRLEAENKEAVYLSTEKISFFVKEGDVLFFDGEKYVPDSDATKQRKTDVFAKFSRILEKNKNI' A
#
# COMPACT_ATOMS: atom_id res chain seq x y z
N MET A 1 4.56 13.20 -1.75
CA MET A 1 5.07 12.20 -0.82
C MET A 1 4.24 10.94 -0.89
N LYS A 2 4.87 9.78 -0.94
CA LYS A 2 4.16 8.50 -1.08
C LYS A 2 3.91 7.85 0.27
N TYR A 3 2.77 7.20 0.38
CA TYR A 3 2.33 6.48 1.57
C TYR A 3 1.82 5.11 1.16
N ILE A 4 1.99 4.13 2.04
CA ILE A 4 1.46 2.78 1.85
C ILE A 4 0.38 2.56 2.90
N VAL A 5 -0.75 2.00 2.47
CA VAL A 5 -1.82 1.62 3.40
C VAL A 5 -1.38 0.37 4.14
N SER A 6 -1.06 0.50 5.43
CA SER A 6 -0.57 -0.61 6.24
C SER A 6 -1.67 -1.34 7.01
N ALA A 7 -2.77 -0.66 7.31
CA ALA A 7 -3.91 -1.27 8.00
C ALA A 7 -5.16 -0.43 7.81
N ILE A 8 -6.32 -1.06 7.86
CA ILE A 8 -7.61 -0.39 7.87
C ILE A 8 -8.45 -1.06 8.95
N GLU A 9 -8.81 -0.30 9.98
CA GLU A 9 -9.60 -0.78 11.11
C GLU A 9 -10.58 0.28 11.58
N ASP A 10 -11.83 -0.12 11.80
CA ASP A 10 -12.87 0.72 12.42
C ASP A 10 -12.99 2.12 11.82
N GLY A 11 -12.96 2.22 10.49
CA GLY A 11 -13.08 3.50 9.80
C GLY A 11 -11.81 4.34 9.84
N THR A 12 -10.68 3.77 10.25
CA THR A 12 -9.39 4.45 10.30
C THR A 12 -8.40 3.73 9.39
N ILE A 13 -7.69 4.51 8.59
CA ILE A 13 -6.65 4.03 7.69
C ILE A 13 -5.30 4.40 8.29
N ARG A 14 -4.43 3.41 8.48
CA ARG A 14 -3.05 3.67 8.87
C ARG A 14 -2.19 3.72 7.62
N LEU A 15 -1.53 4.86 7.43
CA LEU A 15 -0.61 5.07 6.32
C LEU A 15 0.82 5.08 6.85
N GLU A 16 1.74 4.50 6.10
CA GLU A 16 3.15 4.50 6.44
C GLU A 16 3.93 5.22 5.35
N ALA A 17 4.69 6.24 5.74
CA ALA A 17 5.53 7.02 4.82
C ALA A 17 6.86 6.30 4.58
N GLU A 18 7.63 6.78 3.60
CA GLU A 18 8.95 6.23 3.28
C GLU A 18 9.92 6.28 4.45
N ASN A 19 9.80 7.30 5.31
CA ASN A 19 10.62 7.42 6.53
C ASN A 19 10.08 6.60 7.70
N LYS A 20 9.07 5.76 7.46
CA LYS A 20 8.40 4.90 8.43
C LYS A 20 7.53 5.62 9.46
N GLU A 21 7.27 6.89 9.28
CA GLU A 21 6.29 7.59 10.10
C GLU A 21 4.88 7.12 9.76
N ALA A 22 4.05 6.94 10.78
CA ALA A 22 2.66 6.54 10.60
C ALA A 22 1.75 7.75 10.61
N VAL A 23 0.77 7.75 9.70
CA VAL A 23 -0.29 8.75 9.64
C VAL A 23 -1.62 8.03 9.75
N TYR A 24 -2.52 8.53 10.57
CA TYR A 24 -3.86 7.97 10.74
C TYR A 24 -4.88 8.89 10.07
N LEU A 25 -5.74 8.30 9.25
CA LEU A 25 -6.69 9.05 8.45
C LEU A 25 -8.06 8.39 8.54
N SER A 26 -9.11 9.20 8.71
CA SER A 26 -10.48 8.68 8.67
C SER A 26 -10.85 8.27 7.25
N THR A 27 -11.55 7.14 7.09
CA THR A 27 -12.05 6.69 5.79
C THR A 27 -12.99 7.71 5.15
N GLU A 28 -13.65 8.57 5.95
CA GLU A 28 -14.51 9.61 5.43
C GLU A 28 -13.77 10.69 4.65
N LYS A 29 -12.48 10.85 4.90
CA LYS A 29 -11.67 11.86 4.20
C LYS A 29 -11.14 11.38 2.86
N ILE A 30 -11.39 10.13 2.50
CA ILE A 30 -10.98 9.56 1.23
C ILE A 30 -12.23 9.24 0.41
N SER A 31 -12.29 9.75 -0.82
CA SER A 31 -13.44 9.59 -1.71
C SER A 31 -13.35 8.39 -2.64
N PHE A 32 -12.30 7.59 -2.51
CA PHE A 32 -12.07 6.41 -3.33
C PHE A 32 -11.85 5.18 -2.46
N PHE A 33 -11.99 4.00 -3.05
CA PHE A 33 -11.79 2.75 -2.35
C PHE A 33 -10.32 2.46 -2.12
N VAL A 34 -9.94 2.09 -0.90
CA VAL A 34 -8.57 1.70 -0.55
C VAL A 34 -8.56 0.36 0.16
N LYS A 35 -7.46 -0.35 0.04
CA LYS A 35 -7.22 -1.60 0.76
C LYS A 35 -5.76 -1.68 1.17
N GLU A 36 -5.45 -2.58 2.08
CA GLU A 36 -4.09 -2.80 2.55
C GLU A 36 -3.15 -3.09 1.37
N GLY A 37 -1.99 -2.47 1.39
CA GLY A 37 -1.00 -2.59 0.34
C GLY A 37 -1.10 -1.54 -0.77
N ASP A 38 -2.19 -0.78 -0.82
CA ASP A 38 -2.32 0.29 -1.81
C ASP A 38 -1.33 1.41 -1.53
N VAL A 39 -0.87 2.05 -2.60
CA VAL A 39 0.02 3.21 -2.51
C VAL A 39 -0.78 4.47 -2.79
N LEU A 40 -0.64 5.46 -1.91
CA LEU A 40 -1.27 6.76 -2.05
C LEU A 40 -0.21 7.84 -2.19
N PHE A 41 -0.54 8.89 -2.90
CA PHE A 41 0.29 10.07 -3.04
C PHE A 41 -0.41 11.27 -2.43
N PHE A 42 0.31 12.04 -1.61
CA PHE A 42 -0.19 13.28 -1.02
C PHE A 42 0.30 14.46 -1.86
N ASP A 43 -0.64 15.20 -2.44
CA ASP A 43 -0.33 16.30 -3.36
C ASP A 43 -0.19 17.67 -2.67
N GLY A 44 -0.23 17.70 -1.34
CA GLY A 44 -0.21 18.92 -0.54
C GLY A 44 -1.58 19.32 0.02
N GLU A 45 -2.65 18.79 -0.52
CA GLU A 45 -4.02 19.05 -0.06
C GLU A 45 -4.78 17.77 0.27
N LYS A 46 -4.62 16.74 -0.56
CA LYS A 46 -5.37 15.49 -0.42
C LYS A 46 -4.53 14.30 -0.84
N TYR A 47 -4.99 13.13 -0.44
CA TYR A 47 -4.41 11.86 -0.85
C TYR A 47 -5.09 11.40 -2.14
N VAL A 48 -4.29 10.93 -3.10
CA VAL A 48 -4.78 10.36 -4.35
C VAL A 48 -4.19 8.98 -4.56
N PRO A 49 -4.92 8.05 -5.23
CA PRO A 49 -4.39 6.73 -5.47
C PRO A 49 -3.24 6.78 -6.48
N ASP A 50 -2.18 6.01 -6.22
CA ASP A 50 -1.08 5.84 -7.16
C ASP A 50 -1.17 4.41 -7.71
N SER A 51 -1.90 4.25 -8.80
CA SER A 51 -2.17 2.94 -9.41
C SER A 51 -0.91 2.25 -9.90
N ASP A 52 0.02 3.01 -10.47
CA ASP A 52 1.24 2.45 -11.02
C ASP A 52 2.16 1.92 -9.92
N ALA A 53 2.34 2.70 -8.86
CA ALA A 53 3.15 2.27 -7.71
C ALA A 53 2.51 1.07 -7.01
N THR A 54 1.18 1.04 -6.89
CA THR A 54 0.46 -0.08 -6.31
C THR A 54 0.67 -1.36 -7.12
N LYS A 55 0.58 -1.26 -8.44
CA LYS A 55 0.82 -2.40 -9.33
C LYS A 55 2.24 -2.92 -9.25
N GLN A 56 3.23 -2.03 -9.24
CA GLN A 56 4.63 -2.42 -9.11
C GLN A 56 4.89 -3.15 -7.81
N ARG A 57 4.34 -2.64 -6.70
CA ARG A 57 4.50 -3.29 -5.41
C ARG A 57 3.93 -4.71 -5.41
N LYS A 58 2.75 -4.90 -5.97
CA LYS A 58 2.11 -6.22 -6.05
C LYS A 58 2.90 -7.18 -6.93
N THR A 59 3.43 -6.68 -8.04
CA THR A 59 4.27 -7.47 -8.93
C THR A 59 5.55 -7.92 -8.24
N ASP A 60 6.20 -7.05 -7.49
CA ASP A 60 7.42 -7.38 -6.76
C ASP A 60 7.18 -8.46 -5.71
N VAL A 61 6.09 -8.35 -4.96
CA VAL A 61 5.71 -9.36 -3.96
C VAL A 61 5.42 -10.70 -4.64
N PHE A 62 4.68 -10.69 -5.73
CA PHE A 62 4.37 -11.89 -6.50
C PHE A 62 5.63 -12.56 -7.04
N ALA A 63 6.57 -11.78 -7.57
CA ALA A 63 7.83 -12.31 -8.08
C ALA A 63 8.64 -13.00 -6.99
N LYS A 64 8.71 -12.41 -5.81
CA LYS A 64 9.39 -13.02 -4.66
C LYS A 64 8.72 -14.33 -4.25
N PHE A 65 7.42 -14.36 -4.20
CA PHE A 65 6.65 -15.55 -3.86
C PHE A 65 6.87 -16.67 -4.88
N SER A 66 6.88 -16.35 -6.17
CA SER A 66 7.15 -17.32 -7.22
C SER A 66 8.52 -17.95 -7.09
N ARG A 67 9.56 -17.17 -6.76
CA ARG A 67 10.91 -17.68 -6.54
C ARG A 67 10.96 -18.69 -5.38
N ILE A 68 10.25 -18.42 -4.32
CA ILE A 68 10.18 -19.33 -3.16
C ILE A 68 9.53 -20.64 -3.57
N LEU A 69 8.45 -20.60 -4.33
CA LEU A 69 7.76 -21.79 -4.83
C LEU A 69 8.66 -22.63 -5.75
N GLU A 70 9.40 -21.97 -6.65
CA GLU A 70 10.33 -22.66 -7.55
C GLU A 70 11.42 -23.40 -6.78
N LYS A 71 11.98 -22.76 -5.75
CA LYS A 71 12.99 -23.41 -4.89
C LYS A 71 12.42 -24.65 -4.19
N ASN A 72 11.19 -24.58 -3.74
CA ASN A 72 10.54 -25.69 -3.07
C ASN A 72 10.25 -26.86 -4.03
N LYS A 73 10.01 -26.57 -5.30
CA LYS A 73 9.77 -27.60 -6.31
C LYS A 73 11.03 -28.40 -6.67
N ASN A 74 12.19 -27.86 -6.44
CA ASN A 74 13.47 -28.47 -6.81
C ASN A 74 14.10 -29.29 -5.68
N ILE A 75 13.38 -29.54 -4.61
CA ILE A 75 13.83 -30.32 -3.46
C ILE A 75 13.40 -31.81 -3.57
#